data_635729068b601fdf3a1c1f7370a29c19
#
_entry.id   635729068b601fdf3a1c1f7370a29c19
#
_cell.length_a   1.000
_cell.length_b   1.000
_cell.length_c   1.000
_cell.angle_alpha   90.00
_cell.angle_beta   90.00
_cell.angle_gamma   90.00
#
_symmetry.space_group_name_H-M   'P 1'
#
loop_
_entity.id
_entity.type
_entity.pdbx_description
1 polymer ?
#
loop_
_entity_poly.entity_id
_entity_poly.type
_entity_poly.pdbx_seq_one_letter_code
_entity_poly.pdbx_strand_id
1 'polypeptide(L)'
;MANIASAKKRARQAEHRRAHNAGQRTELRSAIKNVKKAIAAGDKKSAQAQFLISQRRIDSIADKRIVHKNTVSRQKSRLSAAIKAMS
;
A
#
# COMPACT_ATOMS: atom_id res chain seq x y z
N MET A 1 -16.98 -36.69 11.20
CA MET A 1 -15.71 -36.04 11.18
C MET A 1 -15.81 -34.56 10.89
N ALA A 2 -16.12 -33.84 11.95
CA ALA A 2 -16.25 -32.39 11.91
C ALA A 2 -14.93 -31.68 11.47
N ASN A 3 -13.80 -32.34 11.72
CA ASN A 3 -12.47 -31.74 11.44
C ASN A 3 -12.19 -31.52 9.96
N ILE A 4 -12.70 -32.37 9.07
CA ILE A 4 -12.47 -32.23 7.63
C ILE A 4 -13.25 -31.05 7.08
N ALA A 5 -14.50 -30.89 7.49
CA ALA A 5 -15.32 -29.75 7.07
C ALA A 5 -14.75 -28.43 7.58
N SER A 6 -14.26 -28.39 8.84
CA SER A 6 -13.62 -27.22 9.43
C SER A 6 -12.33 -26.88 8.71
N ALA A 7 -11.53 -27.89 8.35
CA ALA A 7 -10.29 -27.69 7.62
C ALA A 7 -10.53 -27.10 6.23
N LYS A 8 -11.54 -27.59 5.52
CA LYS A 8 -11.95 -27.05 4.22
C LYS A 8 -12.41 -25.61 4.32
N LYS A 9 -13.18 -25.28 5.33
CA LYS A 9 -13.66 -23.92 5.57
C LYS A 9 -12.50 -22.98 5.85
N ARG A 10 -11.56 -23.42 6.71
CA ARG A 10 -10.36 -22.63 7.03
C ARG A 10 -9.48 -22.38 5.81
N ALA A 11 -9.33 -23.41 4.97
CA ALA A 11 -8.55 -23.30 3.73
C ALA A 11 -9.17 -22.27 2.79
N ARG A 12 -10.51 -22.30 2.62
CA ARG A 12 -11.22 -21.31 1.79
C ARG A 12 -11.08 -19.91 2.34
N GLN A 13 -11.21 -19.74 3.66
CA GLN A 13 -11.06 -18.44 4.30
C GLN A 13 -9.63 -17.91 4.14
N ALA A 14 -8.62 -18.78 4.29
CA ALA A 14 -7.22 -18.41 4.12
C ALA A 14 -6.92 -17.98 2.69
N GLU A 15 -7.46 -18.69 1.69
CA GLU A 15 -7.31 -18.32 0.28
C GLU A 15 -7.97 -16.99 -0.03
N HIS A 16 -9.18 -16.79 0.47
CA HIS A 16 -9.92 -15.55 0.26
C HIS A 16 -9.17 -14.36 0.88
N ARG A 17 -8.65 -14.55 2.09
CA ARG A 17 -7.85 -13.54 2.78
C ARG A 17 -6.57 -13.24 2.04
N ARG A 18 -5.89 -14.27 1.54
CA ARG A 18 -4.65 -14.13 0.78
C ARG A 18 -4.88 -13.32 -0.50
N ALA A 19 -5.94 -13.64 -1.24
CA ALA A 19 -6.29 -12.92 -2.45
C ALA A 19 -6.62 -11.45 -2.16
N HIS A 20 -7.39 -11.19 -1.10
CA HIS A 20 -7.72 -9.84 -0.67
C HIS A 20 -6.46 -9.05 -0.29
N ASN A 21 -5.56 -9.66 0.48
CA ASN A 21 -4.32 -9.03 0.91
C ASN A 21 -3.39 -8.76 -0.26
N ALA A 22 -3.34 -9.68 -1.24
CA ALA A 22 -2.55 -9.47 -2.45
C ALA A 22 -3.05 -8.27 -3.24
N GLY A 23 -4.38 -8.09 -3.35
CA GLY A 23 -4.97 -6.93 -3.97
C GLY A 23 -4.60 -5.63 -3.26
N GLN A 24 -4.64 -5.63 -1.93
CA GLN A 24 -4.26 -4.48 -1.12
C GLN A 24 -2.79 -4.12 -1.28
N ARG A 25 -1.90 -5.12 -1.34
CA ARG A 25 -0.47 -4.90 -1.58
C ARG A 25 -0.22 -4.31 -2.97
N THR A 26 -0.98 -4.76 -3.96
CA THR A 26 -0.90 -4.21 -5.31
C THR A 26 -1.34 -2.75 -5.32
N GLU A 27 -2.40 -2.40 -4.62
CA GLU A 27 -2.86 -1.02 -4.48
C GLU A 27 -1.79 -0.14 -3.81
N LEU A 28 -1.13 -0.67 -2.78
CA LEU A 28 -0.03 0.03 -2.10
C LEU A 28 1.11 0.33 -3.06
N ARG A 29 1.53 -0.67 -3.83
CA ARG A 29 2.60 -0.51 -4.81
C ARG A 29 2.22 0.51 -5.89
N SER A 30 0.96 0.48 -6.33
CA SER A 30 0.46 1.41 -7.34
C SER A 30 0.44 2.85 -6.80
N ALA A 31 0.02 3.03 -5.55
CA ALA A 31 0.01 4.34 -4.91
C ALA A 31 1.43 4.93 -4.83
N ILE A 32 2.40 4.12 -4.41
CA ILE A 32 3.80 4.54 -4.33
C ILE A 32 4.36 4.83 -5.73
N LYS A 33 4.07 3.98 -6.68
CA LYS A 33 4.52 4.15 -8.07
C LYS A 33 3.99 5.43 -8.69
N ASN A 34 2.74 5.76 -8.42
CA ASN A 34 2.13 6.99 -8.94
C ASN A 34 2.84 8.25 -8.43
N VAL A 35 3.22 8.26 -7.15
CA VAL A 35 3.99 9.36 -6.57
C VAL A 35 5.37 9.44 -7.20
N LYS A 36 6.06 8.29 -7.33
CA LYS A 36 7.38 8.24 -7.96
C LYS A 36 7.35 8.72 -9.40
N LYS A 37 6.30 8.38 -10.13
CA LYS A 37 6.10 8.79 -11.51
C LYS A 37 5.94 10.31 -11.61
N ALA A 38 5.18 10.91 -10.69
CA ALA A 38 5.01 12.36 -10.66
C ALA A 38 6.32 13.07 -10.31
N ILE A 39 7.12 12.50 -9.40
CA ILE A 39 8.44 13.02 -9.05
C ILE A 39 9.38 12.98 -10.27
N ALA A 40 9.37 11.85 -10.99
CA ALA A 40 10.20 11.67 -12.18
C ALA A 40 9.82 12.65 -13.31
N ALA A 41 8.55 13.04 -13.37
CA ALA A 41 8.07 14.03 -14.33
C ALA A 41 8.55 15.45 -14.03
N GLY A 42 9.06 15.69 -12.82
CA GLY A 42 9.65 16.98 -12.46
C GLY A 42 8.67 18.05 -12.03
N ASP A 43 7.39 17.72 -11.89
CA ASP A 43 6.35 18.67 -11.46
C ASP A 43 6.10 18.51 -9.96
N LYS A 44 6.67 19.44 -9.19
CA LYS A 44 6.56 19.40 -7.72
C LYS A 44 5.12 19.52 -7.23
N LYS A 45 4.31 20.39 -7.83
CA LYS A 45 2.91 20.56 -7.45
C LYS A 45 2.11 19.29 -7.68
N SER A 46 2.32 18.66 -8.84
CA SER A 46 1.67 17.40 -9.18
C SER A 46 2.10 16.29 -8.24
N ALA A 47 3.39 16.23 -7.89
CA ALA A 47 3.92 15.25 -6.94
C ALA A 47 3.33 15.43 -5.55
N GLN A 48 3.20 16.65 -5.07
CA GLN A 48 2.58 16.95 -3.78
C GLN A 48 1.11 16.55 -3.75
N ALA A 49 0.35 16.86 -4.80
CA ALA A 49 -1.06 16.49 -4.91
C ALA A 49 -1.21 14.96 -4.94
N GLN A 50 -0.40 14.29 -5.72
CA GLN A 50 -0.43 12.83 -5.82
C GLN A 50 -0.04 12.17 -4.50
N PHE A 51 0.92 12.75 -3.77
CA PHE A 51 1.32 12.26 -2.45
C PHE A 51 0.17 12.33 -1.45
N LEU A 52 -0.58 13.44 -1.43
CA LEU A 52 -1.73 13.58 -0.54
C LEU A 52 -2.80 12.52 -0.81
N ILE A 53 -3.08 12.26 -2.08
CA ILE A 53 -4.05 11.21 -2.48
C ILE A 53 -3.53 9.84 -2.08
N SER A 54 -2.28 9.54 -2.39
CA SER A 54 -1.67 8.23 -2.14
C SER A 54 -1.49 7.97 -0.65
N GLN A 55 -1.20 8.99 0.15
CA GLN A 55 -1.01 8.88 1.59
C GLN A 55 -2.23 8.30 2.29
N ARG A 56 -3.42 8.73 1.89
CA ARG A 56 -4.67 8.20 2.45
C ARG A 56 -4.81 6.72 2.20
N ARG A 57 -4.48 6.27 1.00
CA ARG A 57 -4.55 4.85 0.63
C ARG A 57 -3.49 4.04 1.36
N ILE A 58 -2.28 4.56 1.43
CA ILE A 58 -1.15 3.92 2.11
C ILE A 58 -1.48 3.74 3.60
N ASP A 59 -1.98 4.77 4.26
CA ASP A 59 -2.33 4.72 5.67
C ASP A 59 -3.48 3.75 5.93
N SER A 60 -4.48 3.71 5.05
CA SER A 60 -5.60 2.76 5.14
C SER A 60 -5.12 1.32 5.08
N ILE A 61 -4.18 1.01 4.19
CA ILE A 61 -3.62 -0.34 4.05
C ILE A 61 -2.78 -0.70 5.27
N ALA A 62 -2.03 0.26 5.81
CA ALA A 62 -1.23 0.07 7.02
C ALA A 62 -2.12 -0.23 8.24
N ASP A 63 -3.25 0.47 8.37
CA ASP A 63 -4.21 0.27 9.46
C ASP A 63 -4.81 -1.14 9.43
N LYS A 64 -4.93 -1.73 8.25
CA LYS A 64 -5.43 -3.11 8.09
C LYS A 64 -4.37 -4.16 8.43
N ARG A 65 -3.17 -3.76 8.80
CA ARG A 65 -2.03 -4.61 9.17
C ARG A 65 -1.62 -5.59 8.08
N ILE A 66 -1.87 -5.24 6.83
CA ILE A 66 -1.46 -6.04 5.66
C ILE A 66 0.03 -5.90 5.42
N VAL A 67 0.56 -4.70 5.69
CA VAL A 67 1.98 -4.38 5.58
C VAL A 67 2.42 -3.77 6.92
N HIS A 68 3.66 -4.05 7.31
CA HIS A 68 4.18 -3.57 8.58
C HIS A 68 4.22 -2.03 8.61
N LYS A 69 3.79 -1.46 9.71
CA LYS A 69 3.69 -0.02 9.92
C LYS A 69 5.02 0.70 9.66
N ASN A 70 6.13 0.10 10.08
CA ASN A 70 7.46 0.69 9.89
C ASN A 70 7.86 0.77 8.41
N THR A 71 7.50 -0.23 7.61
CA THR A 71 7.74 -0.24 6.18
C THR A 71 7.02 0.92 5.50
N VAL A 72 5.76 1.11 5.87
CA VAL A 72 4.93 2.20 5.33
C VAL A 72 5.49 3.56 5.73
N SER A 73 5.85 3.74 7.00
CA SER A 73 6.42 4.99 7.49
C SER A 73 7.71 5.34 6.75
N ARG A 74 8.57 4.34 6.52
CA ARG A 74 9.82 4.53 5.80
C ARG A 74 9.57 4.99 4.36
N GLN A 75 8.63 4.35 3.68
CA GLN A 75 8.29 4.69 2.30
C GLN A 75 7.71 6.09 2.19
N LYS A 76 6.81 6.45 3.11
CA LYS A 76 6.24 7.81 3.16
C LYS A 76 7.32 8.86 3.39
N SER A 77 8.24 8.59 4.31
CA SER A 77 9.35 9.51 4.60
C SER A 77 10.24 9.71 3.39
N ARG A 78 10.56 8.64 2.67
CA ARG A 78 11.39 8.70 1.46
C ARG A 78 10.71 9.49 0.35
N LEU A 79 9.41 9.28 0.15
CA LEU A 79 8.64 10.00 -0.86
C LEU A 79 8.57 11.49 -0.52
N SER A 80 8.30 11.81 0.75
CA SER A 80 8.25 13.20 1.22
C SER A 80 9.59 13.90 1.03
N ALA A 81 10.69 13.23 1.37
CA ALA A 81 12.03 13.76 1.20
C ALA A 81 12.36 14.01 -0.28
N ALA A 82 11.97 13.08 -1.15
CA ALA A 82 12.18 13.22 -2.59
C ALA A 82 11.42 14.42 -3.15
N ILE A 83 10.19 14.65 -2.69
CA ILE A 83 9.38 15.80 -3.11
C ILE A 83 10.00 17.11 -2.62
N LYS A 84 10.49 17.14 -1.37
CA LYS A 84 11.17 18.33 -0.82
C LYS A 84 12.43 18.67 -1.61
N ALA A 85 13.13 17.67 -2.13
CA ALA A 85 14.33 17.87 -2.93
C ALA A 85 14.05 18.42 -4.33
N MET A 86 12.81 18.42 -4.77
CA MET A 86 12.42 18.97 -6.07
C MET A 86 12.44 20.49 -6.03
N SER A 87 12.88 21.08 -7.13
CA SER A 87 12.92 22.54 -7.28
C SER A 87 11.61 23.13 -7.75
#